data_e403e8421b6acb093c30b9dc70e61b33
#
_entry.id   e403e8421b6acb093c30b9dc70e61b33
#
_cell.length_a   1.000
_cell.length_b   1.000
_cell.length_c   1.000
_cell.angle_alpha   90.00
_cell.angle_beta   90.00
_cell.angle_gamma   90.00
#
_symmetry.space_group_name_H-M   'P 1'
#
loop_
_entity.id
_entity.type
_entity.pdbx_description
1 polymer ?
#
loop_
_entity_poly.entity_id
_entity_poly.type
_entity_poly.pdbx_seq_one_letter_code
_entity_poly.pdbx_strand_id
1 'polypeptide(L)'
;MTTSSSLSNPFSVLSEPKHQNSKLPPATPLYVLRGHASPIHAVRFYGMNSRLISGDAEGWVVIWDMSSKRAVASWKAHESAVLGVEGVVVGSDLDAEGKGEINGGERWIFTHGRDHKLRVWRLNLADEENLSKELPVDDLKDTRPRTEPWIFHSLSVNALNFCAFALCRLFPTENLTPDILSRGAQKSPITEDSQIPQGGHSNQPHIFFIAVPNALNSGGIDIFHLPSEKRVSTISPDPAINTGMVMALQLFRTSQGSLCLVSGYEDGRVMVHMQRSPETLEKAIIDQLSWNWERTYINHSHSQPVLSIAFSPSGKEKDRFFLSSSADAILAKHPIVTVSTSKKSSSPSKTDSPLKVLNTKHAGQQGLRIRNDGKIFATAGWDCRIRVYSFKSMRELAVLKWHKEGCYAVGFADVLNSDETNQDGNTASGRKIMDTGVKSALDTTTKMESPSPKSLAAVKEQRSQKAQFTHWLAAGSKDGKISLWNIY
;
A
#
# COMPACT_ATOMS: atom_id res chain seq x y z
N MET A 1 -41.53 -74.61 24.31
CA MET A 1 -42.54 -74.26 23.30
C MET A 1 -42.84 -72.77 23.50
N THR A 2 -42.25 -71.92 22.75
CA THR A 2 -42.77 -70.58 22.36
C THR A 2 -41.83 -70.01 21.34
N THR A 3 -42.33 -69.89 20.16
CA THR A 3 -41.70 -69.29 18.94
C THR A 3 -41.78 -67.78 19.00
N SER A 4 -40.66 -67.09 18.82
CA SER A 4 -40.64 -65.65 18.59
C SER A 4 -40.22 -65.36 17.13
N SER A 5 -41.14 -64.79 16.40
CA SER A 5 -41.01 -64.31 15.03
C SER A 5 -40.17 -63.00 14.94
N SER A 6 -39.14 -63.01 14.14
CA SER A 6 -38.34 -61.86 13.80
C SER A 6 -39.03 -61.09 12.68
N LEU A 7 -39.32 -59.79 12.91
CA LEU A 7 -39.75 -58.85 11.92
C LEU A 7 -38.48 -58.14 11.35
N SER A 8 -38.25 -58.36 10.07
CA SER A 8 -37.21 -57.67 9.28
C SER A 8 -37.67 -56.29 8.85
N ASN A 9 -36.90 -55.27 9.22
CA ASN A 9 -37.09 -53.92 8.78
C ASN A 9 -36.30 -53.66 7.46
N PRO A 10 -36.91 -53.19 6.38
CA PRO A 10 -36.19 -52.79 5.19
C PRO A 10 -35.99 -51.28 5.18
N PHE A 11 -34.97 -50.75 5.86
CA PHE A 11 -34.46 -49.42 5.56
C PHE A 11 -33.24 -49.56 4.66
N SER A 12 -33.46 -49.26 3.36
CA SER A 12 -32.40 -49.02 2.38
C SER A 12 -31.57 -47.81 2.77
N VAL A 13 -30.32 -48.07 3.13
CA VAL A 13 -29.29 -47.02 3.33
C VAL A 13 -29.00 -46.42 1.97
N LEU A 14 -29.55 -45.23 1.71
CA LEU A 14 -29.11 -44.35 0.62
C LEU A 14 -27.67 -43.96 0.92
N SER A 15 -26.72 -44.49 0.15
CA SER A 15 -25.32 -44.08 0.17
C SER A 15 -25.22 -42.61 -0.28
N GLU A 16 -24.84 -41.74 0.65
CA GLU A 16 -24.48 -40.38 0.34
C GLU A 16 -23.38 -40.34 -0.75
N PRO A 17 -23.46 -39.43 -1.74
CA PRO A 17 -22.44 -39.33 -2.74
C PRO A 17 -21.15 -38.88 -2.05
N LYS A 18 -20.12 -39.68 -2.09
CA LYS A 18 -18.76 -39.32 -1.69
C LYS A 18 -18.33 -38.14 -2.52
N HIS A 19 -18.38 -36.92 -1.95
CA HIS A 19 -17.69 -35.78 -2.48
C HIS A 19 -16.21 -36.16 -2.62
N GLN A 20 -15.79 -36.47 -3.83
CA GLN A 20 -14.39 -36.50 -4.20
C GLN A 20 -13.88 -35.08 -4.06
N ASN A 21 -13.31 -34.74 -2.92
CA ASN A 21 -12.45 -33.59 -2.76
C ASN A 21 -11.26 -33.78 -3.72
N SER A 22 -11.40 -33.32 -4.94
CA SER A 22 -10.25 -33.12 -5.83
C SER A 22 -9.35 -32.09 -5.13
N LYS A 23 -8.34 -32.57 -4.42
CA LYS A 23 -7.31 -31.72 -3.81
C LYS A 23 -6.58 -31.05 -4.96
N LEU A 24 -6.98 -29.83 -5.29
CA LEU A 24 -6.20 -28.97 -6.17
C LEU A 24 -4.76 -28.92 -5.65
N PRO A 25 -3.76 -28.97 -6.54
CA PRO A 25 -2.37 -28.84 -6.12
C PRO A 25 -2.18 -27.54 -5.34
N PRO A 26 -1.27 -27.51 -4.35
CA PRO A 26 -0.99 -26.29 -3.60
C PRO A 26 -0.69 -25.12 -4.54
N ALA A 27 -1.26 -23.95 -4.28
CA ALA A 27 -0.94 -22.76 -5.04
C ALA A 27 0.57 -22.48 -4.99
N THR A 28 1.17 -22.23 -6.15
CA THR A 28 2.57 -21.86 -6.30
C THR A 28 2.69 -20.41 -6.76
N PRO A 29 3.76 -19.67 -6.37
CA PRO A 29 3.95 -18.32 -6.88
C PRO A 29 4.16 -18.34 -8.40
N LEU A 30 3.60 -17.35 -9.10
CA LEU A 30 3.84 -17.19 -10.54
C LEU A 30 5.28 -16.84 -10.85
N TYR A 31 5.92 -16.12 -9.92
CA TYR A 31 7.31 -15.71 -10.05
C TYR A 31 7.96 -15.51 -8.67
N VAL A 32 9.29 -15.62 -8.62
CA VAL A 32 10.07 -15.35 -7.42
C VAL A 32 11.21 -14.42 -7.79
N LEU A 33 11.18 -13.20 -7.25
CA LEU A 33 12.27 -12.25 -7.38
C LEU A 33 13.37 -12.64 -6.39
N ARG A 34 14.60 -12.68 -6.87
CA ARG A 34 15.81 -13.05 -6.13
C ARG A 34 16.84 -11.96 -6.34
N GLY A 35 17.43 -11.45 -5.28
CA GLY A 35 18.40 -10.37 -5.42
C GLY A 35 18.79 -9.70 -4.10
N HIS A 36 17.98 -9.82 -3.06
CA HIS A 36 18.38 -9.43 -1.72
C HIS A 36 19.18 -10.57 -1.06
N ALA A 37 20.25 -10.20 -0.37
CA ALA A 37 21.05 -11.12 0.44
C ALA A 37 20.52 -11.25 1.87
N SER A 38 19.68 -10.30 2.29
CA SER A 38 19.19 -10.13 3.66
C SER A 38 17.66 -10.13 3.73
N PRO A 39 17.07 -10.29 4.95
CA PRO A 39 15.62 -10.29 5.16
C PRO A 39 14.91 -9.08 4.55
N ILE A 40 13.81 -9.30 3.84
CA ILE A 40 13.02 -8.25 3.21
C ILE A 40 11.96 -7.75 4.19
N HIS A 41 12.02 -6.49 4.55
CA HIS A 41 11.13 -5.86 5.53
C HIS A 41 10.01 -5.04 4.90
N ALA A 42 10.20 -4.57 3.67
CA ALA A 42 9.23 -3.72 2.99
C ALA A 42 9.07 -4.10 1.51
N VAL A 43 7.82 -4.10 1.03
CA VAL A 43 7.47 -4.25 -0.39
C VAL A 43 6.29 -3.34 -0.73
N ARG A 44 6.34 -2.66 -1.90
CA ARG A 44 5.29 -1.77 -2.38
C ARG A 44 5.21 -1.74 -3.89
N PHE A 45 4.00 -1.86 -4.44
CA PHE A 45 3.74 -1.55 -5.85
C PHE A 45 3.53 -0.05 -6.01
N TYR A 46 3.93 0.51 -7.15
CA TYR A 46 3.67 1.89 -7.53
C TYR A 46 3.65 2.07 -9.05
N GLY A 47 3.34 3.28 -9.52
CA GLY A 47 3.31 3.61 -10.94
C GLY A 47 2.37 2.71 -11.73
N MET A 48 1.08 2.66 -11.34
CA MET A 48 0.07 1.78 -11.95
C MET A 48 0.56 0.33 -12.05
N ASN A 49 1.10 -0.21 -10.97
CA ASN A 49 1.63 -1.58 -10.88
C ASN A 49 2.82 -1.89 -11.82
N SER A 50 3.36 -0.90 -12.53
CA SER A 50 4.51 -1.11 -13.42
C SER A 50 5.80 -1.41 -12.67
N ARG A 51 5.88 -0.99 -11.40
CA ARG A 51 7.06 -1.14 -10.55
C ARG A 51 6.72 -1.73 -9.19
N LEU A 52 7.66 -2.49 -8.64
CA LEU A 52 7.67 -2.95 -7.24
C LEU A 52 8.94 -2.43 -6.57
N ILE A 53 8.83 -1.87 -5.37
CA ILE A 53 9.95 -1.51 -4.52
C ILE A 53 10.08 -2.56 -3.43
N SER A 54 11.30 -2.92 -3.11
CA SER A 54 11.64 -3.77 -1.95
C SER A 54 12.78 -3.17 -1.15
N GLY A 55 12.74 -3.34 0.17
CA GLY A 55 13.79 -2.91 1.09
C GLY A 55 14.16 -4.01 2.08
N ASP A 56 15.46 -4.14 2.38
CA ASP A 56 15.98 -5.22 3.21
C ASP A 56 16.62 -4.77 4.53
N ALA A 57 17.08 -5.75 5.30
CA ALA A 57 17.68 -5.57 6.62
C ALA A 57 19.06 -4.90 6.60
N GLU A 58 19.75 -4.90 5.44
CA GLU A 58 21.08 -4.27 5.29
C GLU A 58 20.99 -2.86 4.69
N GLY A 59 19.77 -2.33 4.48
CA GLY A 59 19.56 -0.99 3.98
C GLY A 59 19.46 -0.88 2.45
N TRP A 60 19.48 -1.99 1.73
CA TRP A 60 19.33 -2.00 0.29
C TRP A 60 17.89 -1.79 -0.14
N VAL A 61 17.73 -1.02 -1.21
CA VAL A 61 16.46 -0.82 -1.92
C VAL A 61 16.62 -1.26 -3.36
N VAL A 62 15.66 -2.05 -3.86
CA VAL A 62 15.63 -2.51 -5.25
C VAL A 62 14.27 -2.15 -5.85
N ILE A 63 14.31 -1.57 -7.05
CA ILE A 63 13.12 -1.34 -7.89
C ILE A 63 13.09 -2.40 -8.98
N TRP A 64 11.96 -3.08 -9.08
CA TRP A 64 11.71 -4.15 -10.05
C TRP A 64 10.74 -3.67 -11.12
N ASP A 65 11.06 -3.91 -12.38
CA ASP A 65 10.10 -3.76 -13.48
C ASP A 65 9.16 -4.96 -13.51
N MET A 66 7.87 -4.70 -13.42
CA MET A 66 6.86 -5.77 -13.33
C MET A 66 6.54 -6.44 -14.67
N SER A 67 6.96 -5.88 -15.80
CA SER A 67 6.84 -6.53 -17.11
C SER A 67 7.90 -7.59 -17.32
N SER A 68 9.16 -7.27 -17.03
CA SER A 68 10.32 -8.16 -17.21
C SER A 68 10.70 -8.97 -15.96
N LYS A 69 10.25 -8.56 -14.77
CA LYS A 69 10.61 -9.11 -13.46
C LYS A 69 12.12 -8.95 -13.16
N ARG A 70 12.75 -7.92 -13.72
CA ARG A 70 14.17 -7.59 -13.51
C ARG A 70 14.32 -6.30 -12.71
N ALA A 71 15.42 -6.16 -11.99
CA ALA A 71 15.78 -4.92 -11.34
C ALA A 71 16.06 -3.84 -12.39
N VAL A 72 15.54 -2.63 -12.14
CA VAL A 72 15.81 -1.42 -12.92
C VAL A 72 16.64 -0.41 -12.14
N ALA A 73 16.66 -0.52 -10.81
CA ALA A 73 17.53 0.25 -9.93
C ALA A 73 17.82 -0.54 -8.65
N SER A 74 19.03 -0.43 -8.13
CA SER A 74 19.44 -1.02 -6.85
C SER A 74 20.51 -0.14 -6.22
N TRP A 75 20.28 0.29 -4.97
CA TRP A 75 21.23 1.12 -4.23
C TRP A 75 21.13 0.87 -2.73
N LYS A 76 22.19 1.24 -2.00
CA LYS A 76 22.18 1.20 -0.54
C LYS A 76 21.57 2.48 0.00
N ALA A 77 20.26 2.47 0.23
CA ALA A 77 19.51 3.63 0.66
C ALA A 77 19.78 4.01 2.13
N HIS A 78 20.17 3.06 2.99
CA HIS A 78 20.38 3.24 4.42
C HIS A 78 21.56 2.41 4.92
N GLU A 79 22.20 2.86 6.01
CA GLU A 79 23.27 2.12 6.69
C GLU A 79 22.75 0.99 7.60
N SER A 80 21.44 0.90 7.78
CA SER A 80 20.76 -0.09 8.60
C SER A 80 19.44 -0.47 7.98
N ALA A 81 18.72 -1.41 8.60
CA ALA A 81 17.49 -2.00 8.05
C ALA A 81 16.50 -0.97 7.54
N VAL A 82 15.96 -1.20 6.35
CA VAL A 82 14.82 -0.46 5.80
C VAL A 82 13.56 -0.87 6.57
N LEU A 83 12.89 0.08 7.20
CA LEU A 83 11.63 -0.11 7.92
C LEU A 83 10.41 0.00 7.02
N GLY A 84 10.46 0.89 6.03
CA GLY A 84 9.36 1.14 5.12
C GLY A 84 9.79 1.79 3.83
N VAL A 85 9.03 1.52 2.77
CA VAL A 85 9.18 2.14 1.45
C VAL A 85 7.82 2.56 0.92
N GLU A 86 7.80 3.66 0.15
CA GLU A 86 6.61 4.11 -0.58
C GLU A 86 7.06 4.75 -1.90
N GLY A 87 6.30 4.55 -2.99
CA GLY A 87 6.59 5.14 -4.29
C GLY A 87 5.40 5.98 -4.76
N VAL A 88 5.66 7.21 -5.19
CA VAL A 88 4.64 8.15 -5.65
C VAL A 88 5.05 8.70 -7.01
N VAL A 89 4.12 8.76 -7.96
CA VAL A 89 4.29 9.48 -9.22
C VAL A 89 3.77 10.90 -9.04
N VAL A 90 4.57 11.89 -9.40
CA VAL A 90 4.27 13.32 -9.27
C VAL A 90 4.45 14.00 -10.63
N GLY A 91 3.71 15.08 -10.89
CA GLY A 91 3.86 15.84 -12.14
C GLY A 91 3.30 15.15 -13.40
N SER A 92 2.59 14.05 -13.28
CA SER A 92 1.72 13.55 -14.35
C SER A 92 0.35 14.21 -14.19
N ASP A 93 -0.39 14.38 -15.29
CA ASP A 93 -1.77 14.90 -15.28
C ASP A 93 -2.77 13.95 -14.59
N LEU A 94 -2.31 13.30 -13.50
CA LEU A 94 -3.13 12.43 -12.69
C LEU A 94 -4.04 13.30 -11.82
N ASP A 95 -5.35 13.08 -11.94
CA ASP A 95 -6.35 13.66 -11.05
C ASP A 95 -6.23 13.12 -9.61
N ALA A 96 -7.10 13.63 -8.72
CA ALA A 96 -7.16 13.22 -7.31
C ALA A 96 -7.44 11.71 -7.13
N GLU A 97 -7.93 11.03 -8.18
CA GLU A 97 -8.25 9.60 -8.23
C GLU A 97 -7.11 8.77 -8.84
N GLY A 98 -6.01 9.41 -9.27
CA GLY A 98 -4.85 8.74 -9.85
C GLY A 98 -5.00 8.38 -11.33
N LYS A 99 -5.96 9.02 -12.03
CA LYS A 99 -6.23 8.84 -13.46
C LYS A 99 -5.44 9.86 -14.28
N GLY A 100 -4.88 9.44 -15.41
CA GLY A 100 -4.13 10.30 -16.34
C GLY A 100 -2.89 9.63 -16.94
N GLU A 101 -2.19 10.32 -17.85
CA GLU A 101 -1.00 9.79 -18.50
C GLU A 101 0.23 9.79 -17.58
N ILE A 102 0.85 8.61 -17.44
CA ILE A 102 2.00 8.35 -16.54
C ILE A 102 3.33 8.60 -17.24
N ASN A 103 3.35 8.76 -18.54
CA ASN A 103 4.58 8.69 -19.35
C ASN A 103 5.58 9.83 -19.14
N GLY A 104 5.22 10.90 -18.43
CA GLY A 104 6.10 12.05 -18.16
C GLY A 104 6.34 12.37 -16.68
N GLY A 105 5.68 11.66 -15.76
CA GLY A 105 5.72 12.00 -14.33
C GLY A 105 7.05 11.64 -13.65
N GLU A 106 7.49 12.53 -12.77
CA GLU A 106 8.60 12.29 -11.88
C GLU A 106 8.21 11.28 -10.78
N ARG A 107 9.14 10.44 -10.35
CA ARG A 107 8.92 9.43 -9.33
C ARG A 107 9.66 9.76 -8.05
N TRP A 108 8.94 9.82 -6.96
CA TRP A 108 9.50 10.03 -5.64
C TRP A 108 9.43 8.72 -4.84
N ILE A 109 10.59 8.25 -4.40
CA ILE A 109 10.72 7.04 -3.60
C ILE A 109 11.05 7.46 -2.17
N PHE A 110 10.14 7.16 -1.25
CA PHE A 110 10.33 7.38 0.18
C PHE A 110 10.90 6.13 0.80
N THR A 111 11.97 6.28 1.57
CA THR A 111 12.59 5.18 2.31
C THR A 111 12.85 5.61 3.75
N HIS A 112 12.55 4.75 4.70
CA HIS A 112 12.78 4.96 6.13
C HIS A 112 13.69 3.86 6.66
N GLY A 113 14.83 4.23 7.22
CA GLY A 113 15.84 3.32 7.75
C GLY A 113 16.02 3.41 9.25
N ARG A 114 16.54 2.35 9.85
CA ARG A 114 16.95 2.34 11.28
C ARG A 114 18.22 3.17 11.55
N ASP A 115 18.79 3.79 10.53
CA ASP A 115 19.87 4.79 10.61
C ASP A 115 19.36 6.19 10.98
N HIS A 116 18.14 6.30 11.51
CA HIS A 116 17.48 7.55 11.90
C HIS A 116 17.26 8.53 10.75
N LYS A 117 17.10 8.02 9.52
CA LYS A 117 16.84 8.82 8.34
C LYS A 117 15.57 8.36 7.62
N LEU A 118 14.81 9.35 7.18
CA LEU A 118 13.80 9.18 6.13
C LEU A 118 14.30 9.97 4.93
N ARG A 119 14.51 9.28 3.81
CA ARG A 119 15.04 9.86 2.57
C ARG A 119 13.97 9.83 1.49
N VAL A 120 13.93 10.88 0.69
CA VAL A 120 13.12 10.96 -0.52
C VAL A 120 14.06 11.01 -1.71
N TRP A 121 13.94 10.05 -2.58
CA TRP A 121 14.76 9.90 -3.77
C TRP A 121 13.96 10.30 -4.99
N ARG A 122 14.56 11.06 -5.87
CA ARG A 122 13.97 11.53 -7.11
C ARG A 122 14.46 10.68 -8.26
N LEU A 123 13.53 10.18 -9.07
CA LEU A 123 13.81 9.39 -10.26
C LEU A 123 12.94 9.84 -11.43
N ASN A 124 13.56 10.01 -12.59
CA ASN A 124 12.85 10.10 -13.86
C ASN A 124 12.97 8.77 -14.60
N LEU A 125 12.10 8.50 -15.55
CA LEU A 125 12.21 7.28 -16.39
C LEU A 125 13.53 7.18 -17.13
N ALA A 126 14.04 8.32 -17.63
CA ALA A 126 15.33 8.40 -18.30
C ALA A 126 16.50 8.06 -17.36
N ASP A 127 16.38 8.39 -16.07
CA ASP A 127 17.44 8.12 -15.09
C ASP A 127 17.54 6.62 -14.76
N GLU A 128 16.44 5.85 -14.87
CA GLU A 128 16.45 4.40 -14.62
C GLU A 128 17.45 3.66 -15.53
N GLU A 129 17.76 4.20 -16.72
CA GLU A 129 18.74 3.56 -17.64
C GLU A 129 20.17 3.66 -17.10
N ASN A 130 20.48 4.72 -16.37
CA ASN A 130 21.80 5.05 -15.84
C ASN A 130 22.06 4.52 -14.42
N LEU A 131 20.99 4.07 -13.72
CA LEU A 131 21.12 3.54 -12.36
C LEU A 131 21.73 2.14 -12.35
N SER A 132 22.43 1.82 -11.27
CA SER A 132 22.93 0.47 -11.05
C SER A 132 21.77 -0.54 -10.97
N LYS A 133 21.91 -1.64 -11.69
CA LYS A 133 20.98 -2.78 -11.70
C LYS A 133 21.57 -4.02 -11.00
N GLU A 134 22.77 -3.87 -10.46
CA GLU A 134 23.46 -4.94 -9.73
C GLU A 134 22.74 -5.21 -8.42
N LEU A 135 22.44 -6.47 -8.19
CA LEU A 135 21.64 -6.88 -7.05
C LEU A 135 22.49 -6.99 -5.77
N PRO A 136 21.91 -6.76 -4.59
CA PRO A 136 22.62 -6.89 -3.31
C PRO A 136 23.30 -8.24 -3.09
N VAL A 137 22.75 -9.33 -3.63
CA VAL A 137 23.33 -10.67 -3.54
C VAL A 137 24.66 -10.80 -4.30
N ASP A 138 24.92 -9.93 -5.26
CA ASP A 138 26.13 -9.90 -6.08
C ASP A 138 27.19 -8.92 -5.56
N ASP A 139 26.88 -8.15 -4.51
CA ASP A 139 27.72 -7.07 -3.96
C ASP A 139 29.09 -7.53 -3.48
N LEU A 140 29.23 -8.79 -3.09
CA LEU A 140 30.51 -9.38 -2.66
C LEU A 140 31.56 -9.51 -3.80
N LYS A 141 31.15 -9.26 -5.05
CA LYS A 141 32.00 -9.48 -6.25
C LYS A 141 32.52 -8.21 -6.89
N ASP A 142 31.94 -7.05 -6.59
CA ASP A 142 32.25 -5.80 -7.28
C ASP A 142 32.49 -4.64 -6.32
N THR A 143 33.66 -4.01 -6.44
CA THR A 143 34.08 -2.85 -5.63
C THR A 143 33.80 -1.50 -6.33
N ARG A 144 33.15 -1.50 -7.49
CA ARG A 144 32.87 -0.27 -8.23
C ARG A 144 31.77 0.55 -7.54
N PRO A 145 31.90 1.89 -7.50
CA PRO A 145 30.84 2.73 -6.96
C PRO A 145 29.57 2.56 -7.78
N ARG A 146 28.46 2.32 -7.11
CA ARG A 146 27.14 2.17 -7.74
C ARG A 146 26.52 3.54 -8.00
N THR A 147 25.89 3.70 -9.16
CA THR A 147 25.09 4.88 -9.46
C THR A 147 23.77 4.78 -8.71
N GLU A 148 23.52 5.73 -7.82
CA GLU A 148 22.30 5.82 -7.00
C GLU A 148 21.39 6.98 -7.43
N PRO A 149 20.10 6.95 -7.08
CA PRO A 149 19.19 8.05 -7.34
C PRO A 149 19.58 9.32 -6.58
N TRP A 150 19.08 10.47 -7.06
CA TRP A 150 19.29 11.75 -6.38
C TRP A 150 18.47 11.83 -5.09
N ILE A 151 19.14 12.18 -3.97
CA ILE A 151 18.44 12.47 -2.69
C ILE A 151 17.83 13.86 -2.81
N PHE A 152 16.49 13.91 -2.74
CA PHE A 152 15.73 15.15 -2.84
C PHE A 152 15.42 15.74 -1.45
N HIS A 153 15.04 14.89 -0.48
CA HIS A 153 14.83 15.27 0.92
C HIS A 153 15.47 14.26 1.87
N SER A 154 15.93 14.75 3.02
CA SER A 154 16.48 13.91 4.10
C SER A 154 16.06 14.41 5.47
N LEU A 155 15.10 13.71 6.10
CA LEU A 155 14.62 14.03 7.43
C LEU A 155 15.32 13.18 8.48
N SER A 156 15.75 13.82 9.58
CA SER A 156 16.18 13.10 10.77
C SER A 156 14.97 12.72 11.61
N VAL A 157 14.75 11.39 11.78
CA VAL A 157 13.56 10.83 12.42
C VAL A 157 13.95 9.79 13.48
N ASN A 158 13.00 9.47 14.37
CA ASN A 158 13.23 8.38 15.31
C ASN A 158 13.04 7.03 14.60
N ALA A 159 13.99 6.14 14.78
CA ALA A 159 13.97 4.78 14.23
C ALA A 159 14.44 3.73 15.25
N LEU A 160 14.32 4.02 16.55
CA LEU A 160 14.70 3.08 17.61
C LEU A 160 13.78 1.86 17.67
N ASN A 161 12.56 1.99 17.20
CA ASN A 161 11.58 0.90 17.07
C ASN A 161 11.49 0.35 15.65
N PHE A 162 10.56 -0.56 15.42
CA PHE A 162 10.29 -1.17 14.10
C PHE A 162 9.18 -0.47 13.33
N CYS A 163 8.74 0.70 13.76
CA CYS A 163 7.65 1.44 13.13
C CYS A 163 8.09 2.08 11.82
N ALA A 164 7.44 1.72 10.72
CA ALA A 164 7.57 2.43 9.46
C ALA A 164 6.84 3.79 9.53
N PHE A 165 7.26 4.73 8.67
CA PHE A 165 6.54 5.99 8.49
C PHE A 165 5.15 5.77 7.86
N ALA A 166 4.26 6.74 8.04
CA ALA A 166 3.01 6.83 7.30
C ALA A 166 2.99 8.10 6.46
N LEU A 167 2.57 7.98 5.19
CA LEU A 167 2.54 9.05 4.20
C LEU A 167 1.11 9.43 3.84
N CYS A 168 0.84 10.74 3.77
CA CYS A 168 -0.40 11.29 3.22
C CYS A 168 -0.06 12.35 2.18
N ARG A 169 -0.45 12.14 0.91
CA ARG A 169 -0.34 13.13 -0.15
C ARG A 169 -1.56 14.04 -0.11
N LEU A 170 -1.34 15.35 -0.23
CA LEU A 170 -2.40 16.30 -0.51
C LEU A 170 -2.45 16.58 -2.00
N PHE A 171 -3.64 16.46 -2.57
CA PHE A 171 -3.91 16.94 -3.92
C PHE A 171 -4.40 18.39 -3.79
N PRO A 172 -3.87 19.33 -4.59
CA PRO A 172 -4.39 20.68 -4.63
C PRO A 172 -5.87 20.62 -4.99
N THR A 173 -6.73 21.18 -4.15
CA THR A 173 -8.12 21.44 -4.53
C THR A 173 -8.13 22.63 -5.49
N GLU A 174 -8.99 22.63 -6.50
CA GLU A 174 -9.08 23.64 -7.58
C GLU A 174 -9.25 25.10 -7.10
N ASN A 175 -9.36 25.34 -5.80
CA ASN A 175 -9.59 26.65 -5.16
C ASN A 175 -8.35 27.28 -4.52
N LEU A 176 -7.14 26.74 -4.72
CA LEU A 176 -5.91 27.38 -4.24
C LEU A 176 -5.45 28.46 -5.21
N THR A 177 -5.65 29.72 -4.84
CA THR A 177 -5.08 30.83 -5.58
C THR A 177 -3.54 30.82 -5.41
N PRO A 178 -2.75 31.06 -6.48
CA PRO A 178 -1.28 30.99 -6.45
C PRO A 178 -0.60 31.94 -5.45
N ASP A 179 -1.34 32.93 -4.96
CA ASP A 179 -0.83 34.01 -4.08
C ASP A 179 -0.52 33.51 -2.64
N ILE A 180 -1.09 32.38 -2.24
CA ILE A 180 -0.96 31.87 -0.88
C ILE A 180 0.35 31.10 -0.69
N LEU A 181 0.88 30.47 -1.73
CA LEU A 181 2.09 29.62 -1.67
C LEU A 181 3.40 30.43 -1.76
N SER A 182 3.36 31.68 -2.28
CA SER A 182 4.55 32.52 -2.49
C SER A 182 5.01 33.30 -1.25
N ARG A 183 4.20 33.40 -0.18
CA ARG A 183 4.53 34.20 1.02
C ARG A 183 5.58 33.58 1.95
N GLY A 184 6.01 32.32 1.72
CA GLY A 184 7.06 31.67 2.52
C GLY A 184 8.48 31.79 1.97
N ALA A 185 8.69 32.31 0.76
CA ALA A 185 9.99 32.50 0.16
C ALA A 185 10.36 34.00 0.23
N GLN A 186 11.45 34.31 0.90
CA GLN A 186 12.01 35.68 0.93
C GLN A 186 12.30 36.16 -0.49
N LYS A 187 11.65 37.25 -0.91
CA LYS A 187 11.89 37.91 -2.17
C LYS A 187 13.29 38.55 -2.18
N SER A 188 14.17 38.05 -3.04
CA SER A 188 15.26 38.85 -3.57
C SER A 188 14.75 39.62 -4.82
N PRO A 189 15.12 40.89 -5.04
CA PRO A 189 14.61 41.67 -6.14
C PRO A 189 15.28 41.24 -7.46
N ILE A 190 14.48 40.71 -8.39
CA ILE A 190 14.92 40.46 -9.76
C ILE A 190 14.20 41.46 -10.68
N THR A 191 15.00 42.17 -11.45
CA THR A 191 14.67 43.13 -12.47
C THR A 191 13.72 42.58 -13.53
N GLU A 192 12.73 43.41 -13.89
CA GLU A 192 11.82 43.23 -15.03
C GLU A 192 12.62 43.31 -16.34
N ASP A 193 12.73 42.20 -17.05
CA ASP A 193 12.66 42.11 -18.52
C ASP A 193 12.96 40.69 -18.98
N SER A 194 11.91 39.94 -19.34
CA SER A 194 11.99 38.89 -20.37
C SER A 194 10.63 38.20 -20.55
N GLN A 195 10.21 38.17 -21.79
CA GLN A 195 8.97 37.57 -22.29
C GLN A 195 8.85 36.09 -21.89
N ILE A 196 7.73 35.74 -21.27
CA ILE A 196 7.38 34.38 -20.82
C ILE A 196 6.87 33.60 -22.02
N PRO A 197 7.43 32.39 -22.33
CA PRO A 197 6.81 31.47 -23.26
C PRO A 197 5.57 30.86 -22.57
N GLN A 198 4.41 30.98 -23.21
CA GLN A 198 3.18 30.31 -22.81
C GLN A 198 3.31 28.80 -23.09
N GLY A 199 3.68 28.02 -22.07
CA GLY A 199 3.67 26.59 -22.04
C GLY A 199 3.40 26.17 -20.58
N GLY A 200 2.12 26.26 -20.17
CA GLY A 200 1.76 26.14 -18.77
C GLY A 200 1.65 24.70 -18.31
N HIS A 201 2.72 24.10 -17.79
CA HIS A 201 2.59 23.06 -16.79
C HIS A 201 2.39 23.74 -15.44
N SER A 202 1.31 23.45 -14.74
CA SER A 202 1.02 23.98 -13.42
C SER A 202 2.08 23.48 -12.42
N ASN A 203 3.07 24.31 -12.14
CA ASN A 203 4.12 24.07 -11.14
C ASN A 203 3.57 24.21 -9.70
N GLN A 204 2.47 23.54 -9.38
CA GLN A 204 2.01 23.52 -7.99
C GLN A 204 2.87 22.55 -7.17
N PRO A 205 3.38 22.99 -6.01
CA PRO A 205 4.21 22.14 -5.17
C PRO A 205 3.41 20.95 -4.67
N HIS A 206 4.00 19.76 -4.78
CA HIS A 206 3.42 18.55 -4.20
C HIS A 206 3.59 18.56 -2.69
N ILE A 207 2.50 18.49 -1.96
CA ILE A 207 2.47 18.54 -0.50
C ILE A 207 2.29 17.13 0.07
N PHE A 208 3.16 16.79 1.02
CA PHE A 208 3.08 15.52 1.76
C PHE A 208 3.16 15.77 3.25
N PHE A 209 2.38 15.01 4.01
CA PHE A 209 2.55 14.85 5.45
C PHE A 209 3.09 13.46 5.77
N ILE A 210 4.05 13.42 6.66
CA ILE A 210 4.75 12.20 7.06
C ILE A 210 4.63 12.07 8.57
N ALA A 211 4.02 10.99 9.05
CA ALA A 211 3.95 10.65 10.45
C ALA A 211 5.05 9.64 10.81
N VAL A 212 5.78 9.91 11.89
CA VAL A 212 6.84 9.06 12.45
C VAL A 212 6.77 9.07 13.97
N PRO A 213 7.28 8.04 14.67
CA PRO A 213 7.41 8.07 16.12
C PRO A 213 8.27 9.27 16.58
N ASN A 214 7.89 9.88 17.70
CA ASN A 214 8.64 11.00 18.27
C ASN A 214 10.00 10.55 18.83
N ALA A 215 11.04 11.38 18.65
CA ALA A 215 12.40 11.05 19.06
C ALA A 215 12.63 11.11 20.58
N LEU A 216 11.88 11.96 21.29
CA LEU A 216 12.08 12.20 22.73
C LEU A 216 11.10 11.38 23.59
N ASN A 217 9.94 11.05 23.02
CA ASN A 217 8.90 10.31 23.72
C ASN A 217 8.40 9.15 22.86
N SER A 218 8.69 7.94 23.24
CA SER A 218 8.41 6.73 22.46
C SER A 218 6.91 6.49 22.16
N GLY A 219 6.01 7.01 22.97
CA GLY A 219 4.56 6.97 22.74
C GLY A 219 4.03 8.14 21.92
N GLY A 220 4.85 9.17 21.65
CA GLY A 220 4.48 10.33 20.84
C GLY A 220 4.68 10.12 19.36
N ILE A 221 4.06 10.99 18.55
CA ILE A 221 4.10 10.93 17.09
C ILE A 221 4.34 12.32 16.53
N ASP A 222 5.34 12.46 15.67
CA ASP A 222 5.66 13.69 14.95
C ASP A 222 5.09 13.67 13.55
N ILE A 223 4.58 14.81 13.10
CA ILE A 223 4.11 15.06 11.73
C ILE A 223 5.05 16.05 11.07
N PHE A 224 5.67 15.62 9.97
CA PHE A 224 6.51 16.46 9.11
C PHE A 224 5.75 16.85 7.87
N HIS A 225 6.12 18.02 7.33
CA HIS A 225 5.59 18.57 6.09
C HIS A 225 6.68 18.63 5.03
N LEU A 226 6.40 18.14 3.82
CA LEU A 226 7.21 18.39 2.64
C LEU A 226 6.46 19.32 1.68
N PRO A 227 7.17 20.23 1.01
CA PRO A 227 8.63 20.27 0.83
C PRO A 227 9.40 21.03 1.93
N SER A 228 8.75 21.60 2.96
CA SER A 228 9.45 22.45 3.95
C SER A 228 10.39 21.70 4.90
N GLU A 229 10.33 20.38 4.95
CA GLU A 229 11.10 19.50 5.88
C GLU A 229 10.90 19.82 7.37
N LYS A 230 9.87 20.62 7.70
CA LYS A 230 9.58 21.04 9.06
C LYS A 230 8.66 20.07 9.78
N ARG A 231 8.91 19.85 11.06
CA ARG A 231 7.92 19.24 11.95
C ARG A 231 6.82 20.26 12.22
N VAL A 232 5.61 19.98 11.74
CA VAL A 232 4.46 20.88 11.84
C VAL A 232 3.56 20.57 13.04
N SER A 233 3.63 19.35 13.56
CA SER A 233 2.82 18.95 14.71
C SER A 233 3.44 17.78 15.46
N THR A 234 3.09 17.67 16.74
CA THR A 234 3.41 16.51 17.60
C THR A 234 2.16 16.10 18.35
N ILE A 235 1.82 14.82 18.27
CA ILE A 235 0.79 14.20 19.12
C ILE A 235 1.51 13.64 20.35
N SER A 236 1.24 14.26 21.50
CA SER A 236 1.80 13.80 22.76
C SER A 236 1.05 12.57 23.28
N PRO A 237 1.75 11.60 23.93
CA PRO A 237 1.07 10.49 24.57
C PRO A 237 0.20 10.96 25.73
N ASP A 238 -0.86 10.22 26.02
CA ASP A 238 -1.69 10.47 27.20
C ASP A 238 -0.92 10.04 28.45
N PRO A 239 -0.64 10.95 29.40
CA PRO A 239 0.13 10.62 30.60
C PRO A 239 -0.56 9.59 31.51
N ALA A 240 -1.88 9.43 31.38
CA ALA A 240 -2.66 8.45 32.15
C ALA A 240 -2.54 7.02 31.58
N ILE A 241 -1.96 6.85 30.38
CA ILE A 241 -1.95 5.58 29.66
C ILE A 241 -0.49 5.25 29.27
N ASN A 242 0.10 4.25 29.91
CA ASN A 242 1.39 3.75 29.47
C ASN A 242 1.21 2.81 28.27
N THR A 243 1.46 3.32 27.06
CA THR A 243 1.33 2.56 25.81
C THR A 243 2.62 1.88 25.37
N GLY A 244 3.76 2.26 25.93
CA GLY A 244 5.05 1.92 25.37
C GLY A 244 5.29 2.62 24.03
N MET A 245 6.10 1.99 23.17
CA MET A 245 6.50 2.56 21.88
C MET A 245 5.37 2.53 20.84
N VAL A 246 5.40 3.53 19.93
CA VAL A 246 4.61 3.47 18.70
C VAL A 246 5.20 2.42 17.77
N MET A 247 4.39 1.45 17.36
CA MET A 247 4.81 0.29 16.56
C MET A 247 4.29 0.28 15.13
N ALA A 248 3.15 0.91 14.87
CA ALA A 248 2.55 0.98 13.54
C ALA A 248 1.77 2.28 13.37
N LEU A 249 1.82 2.87 12.18
CA LEU A 249 1.17 4.13 11.82
C LEU A 249 0.44 4.04 10.48
N GLN A 250 -0.68 4.77 10.39
CA GLN A 250 -1.36 5.09 9.14
C GLN A 250 -1.85 6.54 9.20
N LEU A 251 -1.60 7.30 8.13
CA LEU A 251 -2.02 8.70 8.01
C LEU A 251 -2.80 8.88 6.70
N PHE A 252 -3.97 9.49 6.77
CA PHE A 252 -4.79 9.76 5.59
C PHE A 252 -5.66 11.00 5.78
N ARG A 253 -6.16 11.54 4.68
CA ARG A 253 -7.10 12.67 4.69
C ARG A 253 -8.54 12.15 4.63
N THR A 254 -9.41 12.73 5.44
CA THR A 254 -10.85 12.47 5.36
C THR A 254 -11.47 13.24 4.18
N SER A 255 -12.69 12.90 3.77
CA SER A 255 -13.44 13.65 2.74
C SER A 255 -13.76 15.09 3.17
N GLN A 256 -13.75 15.36 4.48
CA GLN A 256 -13.93 16.70 5.03
C GLN A 256 -12.64 17.52 5.08
N GLY A 257 -11.52 16.97 4.58
CA GLY A 257 -10.25 17.66 4.51
C GLY A 257 -9.35 17.52 5.74
N SER A 258 -9.82 17.00 6.85
CA SER A 258 -9.05 16.79 8.08
C SER A 258 -8.11 15.60 7.97
N LEU A 259 -6.95 15.65 8.64
CA LEU A 259 -6.08 14.49 8.77
C LEU A 259 -6.58 13.54 9.85
N CYS A 260 -6.48 12.26 9.56
CA CYS A 260 -6.73 11.17 10.48
C CYS A 260 -5.47 10.34 10.63
N LEU A 261 -5.03 10.13 11.86
CA LEU A 261 -3.91 9.28 12.23
C LEU A 261 -4.40 8.06 12.99
N VAL A 262 -4.01 6.88 12.56
CA VAL A 262 -4.20 5.62 13.28
C VAL A 262 -2.84 5.13 13.76
N SER A 263 -2.73 4.80 15.04
CA SER A 263 -1.51 4.34 15.69
C SER A 263 -1.72 3.03 16.44
N GLY A 264 -0.72 2.16 16.40
CA GLY A 264 -0.64 0.93 17.19
C GLY A 264 0.58 0.96 18.08
N TYR A 265 0.45 0.36 19.26
CA TYR A 265 1.42 0.50 20.34
C TYR A 265 1.98 -0.84 20.82
N GLU A 266 3.08 -0.75 21.57
CA GLU A 266 3.79 -1.89 22.12
C GLU A 266 2.95 -2.67 23.14
N ASP A 267 2.09 -2.00 23.89
CA ASP A 267 1.19 -2.65 24.86
C ASP A 267 -0.01 -3.36 24.22
N GLY A 268 -0.16 -3.29 22.88
CA GLY A 268 -1.28 -3.91 22.15
C GLY A 268 -2.48 -2.98 21.92
N ARG A 269 -2.40 -1.71 22.34
CA ARG A 269 -3.46 -0.72 22.04
C ARG A 269 -3.37 -0.19 20.62
N VAL A 270 -4.53 0.21 20.12
CA VAL A 270 -4.67 1.03 18.91
C VAL A 270 -5.42 2.30 19.25
N MET A 271 -5.06 3.41 18.61
CA MET A 271 -5.71 4.71 18.80
C MET A 271 -6.00 5.37 17.45
N VAL A 272 -7.05 6.18 17.39
CA VAL A 272 -7.35 7.08 16.27
C VAL A 272 -7.35 8.51 16.78
N HIS A 273 -6.59 9.36 16.09
CA HIS A 273 -6.55 10.79 16.34
C HIS A 273 -7.03 11.54 15.10
N MET A 274 -7.93 12.48 15.29
CA MET A 274 -8.46 13.37 14.26
C MET A 274 -7.94 14.77 14.48
N GLN A 275 -7.40 15.37 13.42
CA GLN A 275 -7.06 16.78 13.46
C GLN A 275 -8.32 17.62 13.48
N ARG A 276 -8.43 18.48 14.48
CA ARG A 276 -9.43 19.53 14.54
C ARG A 276 -8.79 20.84 14.08
N SER A 277 -9.04 21.23 12.86
CA SER A 277 -8.67 22.55 12.38
C SER A 277 -9.94 23.37 12.18
N PRO A 278 -9.93 24.66 12.57
CA PRO A 278 -11.12 25.48 12.44
C PRO A 278 -11.48 25.87 11.00
N GLU A 279 -10.57 25.81 10.02
CA GLU A 279 -10.90 26.28 8.68
C GLU A 279 -10.31 25.39 7.57
N THR A 280 -9.07 25.53 7.18
CA THR A 280 -8.44 24.67 6.16
C THR A 280 -7.05 24.24 6.58
N LEU A 281 -6.64 23.05 6.14
CA LEU A 281 -5.31 22.50 6.41
C LEU A 281 -4.21 23.45 5.89
N GLU A 282 -4.48 24.11 4.78
CA GLU A 282 -3.62 25.06 4.11
C GLU A 282 -3.39 26.32 4.96
N LYS A 283 -4.46 26.85 5.56
CA LYS A 283 -4.38 28.01 6.47
C LYS A 283 -3.58 27.68 7.72
N ALA A 284 -3.76 26.46 8.27
CA ALA A 284 -2.98 25.99 9.43
C ALA A 284 -1.48 25.89 9.16
N ILE A 285 -1.08 25.53 7.94
CA ILE A 285 0.33 25.48 7.52
C ILE A 285 0.92 26.89 7.39
N ILE A 286 0.18 27.85 6.81
CA ILE A 286 0.62 29.22 6.54
C ILE A 286 0.72 30.01 7.85
N ASP A 287 -0.28 29.92 8.70
CA ASP A 287 -0.41 30.74 9.91
C ASP A 287 0.33 30.13 11.10
N GLN A 288 1.04 29.01 10.95
CA GLN A 288 1.68 28.24 12.03
C GLN A 288 0.73 27.99 13.22
N LEU A 289 -0.56 27.82 12.91
CA LEU A 289 -1.59 27.55 13.92
C LEU A 289 -1.31 26.21 14.60
N SER A 290 -1.52 26.16 15.91
CA SER A 290 -1.37 24.95 16.69
C SER A 290 -2.36 23.89 16.19
N TRP A 291 -1.83 22.78 15.70
CA TRP A 291 -2.63 21.65 15.30
C TRP A 291 -3.22 20.97 16.52
N ASN A 292 -4.53 20.98 16.63
CA ASN A 292 -5.23 20.31 17.72
C ASN A 292 -5.66 18.90 17.28
N TRP A 293 -5.17 17.88 18.00
CA TRP A 293 -5.55 16.50 17.78
C TRP A 293 -6.49 16.02 18.85
N GLU A 294 -7.60 15.44 18.45
CA GLU A 294 -8.53 14.78 19.36
C GLU A 294 -8.46 13.28 19.17
N ARG A 295 -8.29 12.57 20.29
CA ARG A 295 -8.41 11.10 20.27
C ARG A 295 -9.90 10.74 20.19
N THR A 296 -10.30 10.12 19.07
CA THR A 296 -11.70 9.73 18.79
C THR A 296 -11.95 8.25 19.09
N TYR A 297 -10.91 7.43 19.19
CA TYR A 297 -11.00 6.01 19.47
C TYR A 297 -9.77 5.49 20.19
N ILE A 298 -9.99 4.57 21.13
CA ILE A 298 -8.93 3.77 21.78
C ILE A 298 -9.46 2.36 22.03
N ASN A 299 -8.65 1.36 21.77
CA ASN A 299 -9.00 -0.03 22.06
C ASN A 299 -7.76 -0.86 22.38
N HIS A 300 -7.91 -1.85 23.24
CA HIS A 300 -6.87 -2.80 23.65
C HIS A 300 -7.30 -4.22 23.24
N SER A 301 -7.18 -4.52 21.96
CA SER A 301 -7.56 -5.83 21.38
C SER A 301 -6.45 -6.86 21.39
N HIS A 302 -5.20 -6.44 21.56
CA HIS A 302 -4.04 -7.29 21.48
C HIS A 302 -3.35 -7.40 22.84
N SER A 303 -2.79 -8.57 23.12
CA SER A 303 -1.99 -8.84 24.34
C SER A 303 -0.49 -8.71 24.10
N GLN A 304 -0.08 -8.42 22.86
CA GLN A 304 1.29 -8.28 22.41
C GLN A 304 1.39 -7.05 21.49
N PRO A 305 2.60 -6.55 21.18
CA PRO A 305 2.78 -5.38 20.32
C PRO A 305 2.03 -5.46 19.00
N VAL A 306 1.41 -4.34 18.64
CA VAL A 306 0.76 -4.18 17.33
C VAL A 306 1.84 -4.07 16.25
N LEU A 307 1.91 -5.03 15.34
CA LEU A 307 2.97 -5.07 14.32
C LEU A 307 2.61 -4.31 13.04
N SER A 308 1.33 -4.28 12.68
CA SER A 308 0.90 -3.59 11.46
C SER A 308 -0.54 -3.11 11.55
N ILE A 309 -0.80 -2.00 10.87
CA ILE A 309 -2.12 -1.42 10.67
C ILE A 309 -2.37 -1.25 9.19
N ALA A 310 -3.56 -1.59 8.71
CA ALA A 310 -3.98 -1.34 7.35
C ALA A 310 -5.33 -0.62 7.32
N PHE A 311 -5.38 0.44 6.55
CA PHE A 311 -6.58 1.25 6.36
C PHE A 311 -7.30 0.83 5.06
N SER A 312 -8.64 0.82 5.07
CA SER A 312 -9.43 0.58 3.86
C SER A 312 -9.65 1.89 3.11
N PRO A 313 -9.10 2.04 1.88
CA PRO A 313 -9.25 3.26 1.10
C PRO A 313 -10.66 3.39 0.50
N SER A 314 -11.36 2.27 0.29
CA SER A 314 -12.69 2.25 -0.36
C SER A 314 -13.82 2.31 0.66
N GLY A 315 -14.87 3.08 0.35
CA GLY A 315 -16.11 3.14 1.12
C GLY A 315 -16.57 4.56 1.42
N LYS A 316 -17.88 4.69 1.70
CA LYS A 316 -18.45 5.94 2.23
C LYS A 316 -17.79 6.24 3.58
N GLU A 317 -17.64 7.49 3.93
CA GLU A 317 -16.93 7.91 5.16
C GLU A 317 -17.45 7.22 6.43
N LYS A 318 -18.74 6.90 6.49
CA LYS A 318 -19.38 6.17 7.59
C LYS A 318 -18.96 4.71 7.71
N ASP A 319 -18.39 4.14 6.63
CA ASP A 319 -18.02 2.72 6.53
C ASP A 319 -16.50 2.53 6.47
N ARG A 320 -15.73 3.50 6.96
CA ARG A 320 -14.28 3.41 7.00
C ARG A 320 -13.83 2.60 8.21
N PHE A 321 -12.94 1.66 7.95
CA PHE A 321 -12.41 0.73 8.95
C PHE A 321 -10.91 0.62 8.81
N PHE A 322 -10.25 0.23 9.88
CA PHE A 322 -8.88 -0.26 9.80
C PHE A 322 -8.76 -1.64 10.43
N LEU A 323 -7.74 -2.35 10.03
CA LEU A 323 -7.34 -3.61 10.61
C LEU A 323 -6.04 -3.43 11.40
N SER A 324 -5.90 -4.16 12.49
CA SER A 324 -4.65 -4.32 13.22
C SER A 324 -4.25 -5.78 13.30
N SER A 325 -2.93 -6.01 13.24
CA SER A 325 -2.30 -7.31 13.49
C SER A 325 -1.19 -7.16 14.51
N SER A 326 -0.86 -8.23 15.20
CA SER A 326 0.04 -8.19 16.35
C SER A 326 0.99 -9.40 16.34
N ALA A 327 1.95 -9.38 17.30
CA ALA A 327 2.75 -10.52 17.62
C ALA A 327 1.94 -11.66 18.27
N ASP A 328 0.73 -11.38 18.78
CA ASP A 328 -0.24 -12.41 19.16
C ASP A 328 -0.93 -13.05 17.93
N ALA A 329 -1.88 -13.91 18.16
CA ALA A 329 -2.62 -14.59 17.07
C ALA A 329 -3.90 -13.83 16.64
N ILE A 330 -4.06 -12.56 17.03
CA ILE A 330 -5.30 -11.81 16.84
C ILE A 330 -5.18 -10.89 15.62
N LEU A 331 -6.26 -10.85 14.83
CA LEU A 331 -6.56 -9.80 13.86
C LEU A 331 -7.82 -9.08 14.31
N ALA A 332 -7.78 -7.77 14.40
CA ALA A 332 -8.93 -6.99 14.83
C ALA A 332 -9.34 -5.96 13.77
N LYS A 333 -10.66 -5.78 13.60
CA LYS A 333 -11.28 -4.79 12.71
C LYS A 333 -11.91 -3.70 13.56
N HIS A 334 -11.50 -2.47 13.34
CA HIS A 334 -11.87 -1.31 14.14
C HIS A 334 -12.64 -0.27 13.31
N PRO A 335 -13.60 0.46 13.90
CA PRO A 335 -14.24 1.58 13.23
C PRO A 335 -13.31 2.80 13.22
N ILE A 336 -13.45 3.66 12.21
CA ILE A 336 -12.92 5.02 12.22
C ILE A 336 -14.09 5.94 12.53
N VAL A 337 -14.09 6.45 13.76
CA VAL A 337 -15.14 7.37 14.22
C VAL A 337 -14.78 8.78 13.78
N THR A 338 -15.48 9.29 12.77
CA THR A 338 -15.44 10.72 12.42
C THR A 338 -16.38 11.47 13.35
N VAL A 339 -15.88 12.49 14.01
CA VAL A 339 -16.70 13.29 14.92
C VAL A 339 -17.74 14.08 14.11
N SER A 340 -18.93 13.55 14.01
CA SER A 340 -20.07 14.36 13.61
C SER A 340 -20.44 15.30 14.78
N THR A 341 -20.71 16.57 14.50
CA THR A 341 -21.05 17.67 15.42
C THR A 341 -22.33 17.47 16.26
N SER A 342 -22.78 16.24 16.48
CA SER A 342 -23.99 15.94 17.22
C SER A 342 -23.69 15.54 18.67
N LYS A 343 -23.95 16.50 19.55
CA LYS A 343 -24.34 16.42 20.99
C LYS A 343 -23.57 15.39 21.86
N LYS A 344 -22.76 15.92 22.78
CA LYS A 344 -22.24 15.24 23.97
C LYS A 344 -23.36 14.47 24.69
N SER A 345 -23.39 13.16 24.55
CA SER A 345 -24.12 12.29 25.47
C SER A 345 -23.13 11.81 26.54
N SER A 346 -23.48 12.07 27.78
CA SER A 346 -22.65 11.81 28.97
C SER A 346 -22.70 10.37 29.47
N SER A 347 -22.70 9.39 28.55
CA SER A 347 -22.57 7.97 28.92
C SER A 347 -21.33 7.38 28.23
N PRO A 348 -20.56 6.49 28.90
CA PRO A 348 -19.44 5.80 28.26
C PRO A 348 -19.99 5.02 27.06
N SER A 349 -19.65 5.51 25.88
CA SER A 349 -20.27 5.04 24.65
C SER A 349 -19.72 3.68 24.25
N LYS A 350 -20.56 2.83 23.68
CA LYS A 350 -20.25 1.58 22.97
C LYS A 350 -19.23 1.73 21.81
N THR A 351 -18.55 2.88 21.70
CA THR A 351 -17.70 3.26 20.57
C THR A 351 -16.28 2.69 20.64
N ASP A 352 -15.85 2.20 21.83
CA ASP A 352 -14.47 1.75 22.03
C ASP A 352 -14.25 0.23 21.77
N SER A 353 -15.26 -0.43 21.23
CA SER A 353 -15.18 -1.86 20.91
C SER A 353 -14.78 -2.10 19.45
N PRO A 354 -13.94 -3.12 19.17
CA PRO A 354 -13.67 -3.53 17.80
C PRO A 354 -14.95 -4.10 17.18
N LEU A 355 -15.11 -3.91 15.88
CA LEU A 355 -16.23 -4.45 15.12
C LEU A 355 -16.17 -5.97 15.00
N LYS A 356 -14.96 -6.49 14.92
CA LYS A 356 -14.70 -7.92 14.81
C LYS A 356 -13.29 -8.24 15.25
N VAL A 357 -13.15 -9.35 15.99
CA VAL A 357 -11.88 -9.94 16.40
C VAL A 357 -11.81 -11.37 15.88
N LEU A 358 -10.70 -11.71 15.25
CA LEU A 358 -10.42 -13.05 14.72
C LEU A 358 -9.16 -13.60 15.38
N ASN A 359 -9.28 -14.72 16.08
CA ASN A 359 -8.12 -15.50 16.50
C ASN A 359 -7.70 -16.43 15.35
N THR A 360 -6.56 -16.14 14.75
CA THR A 360 -6.02 -16.91 13.63
C THR A 360 -5.33 -18.20 14.07
N LYS A 361 -5.03 -18.34 15.36
CA LYS A 361 -4.19 -19.39 15.97
C LYS A 361 -2.73 -19.38 15.48
N HIS A 362 -2.30 -18.29 14.81
CA HIS A 362 -0.96 -18.12 14.26
C HIS A 362 -0.40 -16.77 14.73
N ALA A 363 0.53 -16.81 15.65
CA ALA A 363 1.20 -15.63 16.19
C ALA A 363 2.15 -14.97 15.15
N GLY A 364 2.46 -13.69 15.36
CA GLY A 364 3.45 -12.99 14.56
C GLY A 364 2.96 -12.61 13.16
N GLN A 365 1.77 -12.04 13.02
CA GLN A 365 1.26 -11.50 11.75
C GLN A 365 1.89 -10.12 11.52
N GLN A 366 3.12 -10.08 10.98
CA GLN A 366 3.92 -8.87 10.87
C GLN A 366 3.50 -7.96 9.72
N GLY A 367 3.26 -8.51 8.55
CA GLY A 367 2.77 -7.75 7.40
C GLY A 367 1.25 -7.80 7.32
N LEU A 368 0.60 -6.65 7.11
CA LEU A 368 -0.85 -6.55 6.90
C LEU A 368 -1.14 -5.51 5.84
N ARG A 369 -1.91 -5.87 4.80
CA ARG A 369 -2.35 -4.97 3.75
C ARG A 369 -3.77 -5.28 3.32
N ILE A 370 -4.54 -4.24 3.02
CA ILE A 370 -5.86 -4.32 2.40
C ILE A 370 -5.68 -3.95 0.93
N ARG A 371 -6.29 -4.71 0.02
CA ARG A 371 -6.31 -4.37 -1.41
C ARG A 371 -7.15 -3.11 -1.64
N ASN A 372 -6.80 -2.29 -2.63
CA ASN A 372 -7.45 -1.00 -2.87
C ASN A 372 -8.96 -1.08 -3.13
N ASP A 373 -9.48 -2.21 -3.64
CA ASP A 373 -10.91 -2.46 -3.84
C ASP A 373 -11.68 -2.81 -2.54
N GLY A 374 -10.99 -2.95 -1.41
CA GLY A 374 -11.58 -3.26 -0.12
C GLY A 374 -12.24 -4.65 -0.01
N LYS A 375 -12.01 -5.56 -0.96
CA LYS A 375 -12.63 -6.89 -0.95
C LYS A 375 -11.86 -7.91 -0.12
N ILE A 376 -10.52 -7.85 -0.18
CA ILE A 376 -9.62 -8.79 0.49
C ILE A 376 -8.50 -8.08 1.22
N PHE A 377 -7.90 -8.77 2.17
CA PHE A 377 -6.66 -8.36 2.81
C PHE A 377 -5.73 -9.57 2.97
N ALA A 378 -4.44 -9.31 3.14
CA ALA A 378 -3.45 -10.35 3.36
C ALA A 378 -2.56 -10.05 4.55
N THR A 379 -2.08 -11.12 5.18
CA THR A 379 -1.07 -11.08 6.24
C THR A 379 0.17 -11.87 5.84
N ALA A 380 1.34 -11.39 6.27
CA ALA A 380 2.60 -12.11 6.21
C ALA A 380 3.01 -12.52 7.63
N GLY A 381 3.18 -13.83 7.86
CA GLY A 381 3.40 -14.39 9.19
C GLY A 381 4.79 -14.96 9.40
N TRP A 382 5.24 -14.96 10.65
CA TRP A 382 6.51 -15.56 11.07
C TRP A 382 6.55 -17.09 10.85
N ASP A 383 5.38 -17.70 10.69
CA ASP A 383 5.20 -19.12 10.38
C ASP A 383 5.43 -19.46 8.89
N CYS A 384 6.10 -18.58 8.15
CA CYS A 384 6.43 -18.74 6.72
C CYS A 384 5.20 -18.80 5.80
N ARG A 385 4.05 -18.25 6.22
CA ARG A 385 2.79 -18.27 5.46
C ARG A 385 2.31 -16.87 5.15
N ILE A 386 1.73 -16.74 3.97
CA ILE A 386 0.93 -15.59 3.59
C ILE A 386 -0.53 -16.07 3.60
N ARG A 387 -1.40 -15.35 4.30
CA ARG A 387 -2.81 -15.67 4.37
C ARG A 387 -3.63 -14.57 3.74
N VAL A 388 -4.59 -14.96 2.92
CA VAL A 388 -5.54 -14.06 2.27
C VAL A 388 -6.90 -14.24 2.90
N TYR A 389 -7.54 -13.14 3.25
CA TYR A 389 -8.83 -13.11 3.93
C TYR A 389 -9.83 -12.26 3.17
N SER A 390 -11.12 -12.59 3.30
CA SER A 390 -12.22 -11.71 2.91
C SER A 390 -12.28 -10.53 3.88
N PHE A 391 -12.26 -9.29 3.38
CA PHE A 391 -12.33 -8.10 4.24
C PHE A 391 -13.71 -7.98 4.94
N LYS A 392 -14.80 -8.34 4.26
CA LYS A 392 -16.16 -8.27 4.81
C LYS A 392 -16.35 -9.28 5.96
N SER A 393 -15.97 -10.52 5.75
CA SER A 393 -16.25 -11.60 6.71
C SER A 393 -15.07 -11.94 7.61
N MET A 394 -13.86 -11.46 7.33
CA MET A 394 -12.59 -11.86 7.94
C MET A 394 -12.33 -13.40 7.88
N ARG A 395 -13.02 -14.10 6.98
CA ARG A 395 -12.80 -15.52 6.74
C ARG A 395 -11.53 -15.71 5.92
N GLU A 396 -10.70 -16.68 6.30
CA GLU A 396 -9.54 -17.09 5.52
C GLU A 396 -10.01 -17.69 4.18
N LEU A 397 -9.44 -17.19 3.07
CA LEU A 397 -9.74 -17.62 1.71
C LEU A 397 -8.62 -18.50 1.15
N ALA A 398 -7.37 -18.20 1.47
CA ALA A 398 -6.21 -18.94 0.99
C ALA A 398 -5.03 -18.86 1.95
N VAL A 399 -4.22 -19.91 1.96
CA VAL A 399 -2.92 -19.97 2.62
C VAL A 399 -1.86 -20.28 1.58
N LEU A 400 -0.97 -19.34 1.33
CA LEU A 400 0.09 -19.43 0.35
C LEU A 400 1.36 -19.95 1.02
N LYS A 401 1.82 -21.13 0.57
CA LYS A 401 2.88 -21.91 1.21
C LYS A 401 4.03 -22.08 0.24
N TRP A 402 5.03 -21.21 0.33
CA TRP A 402 6.21 -21.31 -0.52
C TRP A 402 7.51 -21.03 0.23
N HIS A 403 7.54 -19.93 1.02
CA HIS A 403 8.71 -19.57 1.82
C HIS A 403 9.01 -20.60 2.89
N LYS A 404 10.30 -20.78 3.18
CA LYS A 404 10.79 -21.68 4.24
C LYS A 404 11.11 -20.92 5.53
N GLU A 405 11.19 -19.59 5.45
CA GLU A 405 11.44 -18.68 6.56
C GLU A 405 10.33 -17.66 6.70
N GLY A 406 10.28 -16.96 7.84
CA GLY A 406 9.23 -16.00 8.17
C GLY A 406 9.00 -14.95 7.07
N CYS A 407 7.76 -14.64 6.80
CA CYS A 407 7.36 -13.59 5.89
C CYS A 407 7.11 -12.32 6.70
N TYR A 408 7.73 -11.20 6.29
CA TYR A 408 7.68 -9.95 7.04
C TYR A 408 6.91 -8.84 6.32
N ALA A 409 6.90 -8.87 5.00
CA ALA A 409 6.26 -7.84 4.20
C ALA A 409 5.25 -8.44 3.23
N VAL A 410 4.16 -7.71 2.99
CA VAL A 410 3.14 -8.05 2.00
C VAL A 410 2.66 -6.77 1.31
N GLY A 411 2.41 -6.83 0.00
CA GLY A 411 1.89 -5.73 -0.80
C GLY A 411 0.96 -6.22 -1.89
N PHE A 412 -0.13 -5.51 -2.13
CA PHE A 412 -1.01 -5.74 -3.27
C PHE A 412 -0.69 -4.75 -4.38
N ALA A 413 -0.80 -5.20 -5.62
CA ALA A 413 -1.03 -4.34 -6.76
C ALA A 413 -2.44 -3.75 -6.71
N ASP A 414 -2.61 -2.54 -7.23
CA ASP A 414 -3.90 -1.90 -7.33
C ASP A 414 -4.79 -2.62 -8.37
N VAL A 415 -6.07 -2.75 -8.08
CA VAL A 415 -7.06 -3.20 -9.05
C VAL A 415 -7.39 -2.01 -9.95
N LEU A 416 -6.94 -2.08 -11.20
CA LEU A 416 -7.18 -1.06 -12.22
C LEU A 416 -8.40 -1.47 -13.04
N ASN A 417 -9.32 -0.54 -13.33
CA ASN A 417 -10.49 -0.79 -14.16
C ASN A 417 -10.14 -0.63 -15.63
N SER A 418 -10.47 -1.62 -16.45
CA SER A 418 -10.19 -1.61 -17.90
C SER A 418 -11.01 -0.59 -18.70
N ASP A 419 -12.08 -0.05 -18.12
CA ASP A 419 -13.03 0.83 -18.83
C ASP A 419 -12.54 2.28 -18.93
N GLU A 420 -11.45 2.65 -18.24
CA GLU A 420 -10.96 4.03 -18.19
C GLU A 420 -9.84 4.34 -19.19
N THR A 421 -9.30 3.33 -19.91
CA THR A 421 -8.20 3.53 -20.86
C THR A 421 -8.64 3.71 -22.32
N ASN A 422 -9.94 3.64 -22.64
CA ASN A 422 -10.44 3.64 -24.03
C ASN A 422 -11.15 4.93 -24.47
N GLN A 423 -11.04 6.06 -23.77
CA GLN A 423 -11.73 7.28 -24.18
C GLN A 423 -10.97 8.19 -25.16
N ASP A 424 -9.72 7.92 -25.50
CA ASP A 424 -8.99 8.70 -26.52
C ASP A 424 -8.50 7.83 -27.67
N GLY A 425 -9.37 7.59 -28.63
CA GLY A 425 -8.94 7.03 -29.91
C GLY A 425 -9.98 6.16 -30.63
N ASN A 426 -11.09 6.68 -31.05
CA ASN A 426 -11.58 6.57 -32.42
C ASN A 426 -13.03 7.05 -32.60
N THR A 427 -13.20 8.22 -33.17
CA THR A 427 -14.38 8.56 -33.98
C THR A 427 -14.28 7.84 -35.32
N ALA A 428 -14.86 6.68 -35.46
CA ALA A 428 -15.37 6.20 -36.75
C ALA A 428 -16.26 4.98 -36.59
N SER A 429 -17.51 5.18 -36.98
CA SER A 429 -18.45 4.23 -37.58
C SER A 429 -18.97 3.08 -36.72
N GLY A 430 -20.22 3.25 -36.31
CA GLY A 430 -21.07 2.23 -35.69
C GLY A 430 -21.33 1.01 -36.63
N ARG A 431 -21.36 -0.15 -35.99
CA ARG A 431 -22.23 -1.26 -36.43
C ARG A 431 -22.70 -2.05 -35.21
N LYS A 432 -24.00 -1.89 -34.91
CA LYS A 432 -24.77 -2.82 -34.09
C LYS A 432 -24.66 -4.22 -34.71
N ILE A 433 -24.30 -5.22 -33.92
CA ILE A 433 -24.56 -6.62 -34.27
C ILE A 433 -25.64 -7.11 -33.33
N MET A 434 -26.83 -7.35 -33.92
CA MET A 434 -27.91 -8.11 -33.29
C MET A 434 -27.59 -9.60 -33.33
N ASP A 435 -27.92 -10.23 -32.22
CA ASP A 435 -27.98 -11.68 -32.02
C ASP A 435 -29.09 -12.30 -32.87
N THR A 436 -28.78 -13.32 -33.69
CA THR A 436 -29.73 -14.32 -34.09
C THR A 436 -29.03 -15.62 -34.49
N GLY A 437 -29.57 -16.69 -33.98
CA GLY A 437 -29.21 -18.08 -33.92
C GLY A 437 -28.90 -18.84 -35.21
N VAL A 438 -28.17 -19.89 -34.97
CA VAL A 438 -28.16 -21.28 -35.51
C VAL A 438 -28.57 -21.51 -37.00
N LYS A 439 -27.64 -21.99 -37.84
CA LYS A 439 -27.68 -23.30 -38.56
C LYS A 439 -26.50 -23.51 -39.51
N SER A 440 -25.86 -24.63 -39.31
CA SER A 440 -25.30 -25.68 -40.18
C SER A 440 -24.67 -25.36 -41.56
N ALA A 441 -23.46 -25.90 -41.70
CA ALA A 441 -22.94 -26.76 -42.77
C ALA A 441 -22.21 -26.15 -44.00
N LEU A 442 -21.02 -26.64 -44.13
CA LEU A 442 -20.25 -27.00 -45.34
C LEU A 442 -19.59 -25.92 -46.21
N ASP A 443 -18.28 -26.13 -46.32
CA ASP A 443 -17.36 -25.77 -47.42
C ASP A 443 -17.09 -24.30 -47.72
N THR A 444 -15.89 -23.88 -47.32
CA THR A 444 -14.95 -23.31 -48.30
C THR A 444 -13.59 -23.12 -47.63
N THR A 445 -12.53 -23.65 -48.20
CA THR A 445 -11.13 -23.41 -47.99
C THR A 445 -10.80 -21.91 -47.92
N THR A 446 -10.69 -21.36 -46.71
CA THR A 446 -10.13 -20.03 -46.51
C THR A 446 -8.72 -20.21 -45.97
N LYS A 447 -7.75 -19.71 -46.72
CA LYS A 447 -6.33 -19.62 -46.35
C LYS A 447 -6.25 -19.12 -44.92
N MET A 448 -5.61 -19.91 -44.04
CA MET A 448 -5.07 -19.42 -42.76
C MET A 448 -4.01 -18.35 -43.06
N GLU A 449 -4.39 -17.10 -42.96
CA GLU A 449 -3.42 -16.02 -42.82
C GLU A 449 -2.65 -16.27 -41.51
N SER A 450 -1.35 -16.58 -41.64
CA SER A 450 -0.42 -16.60 -40.51
C SER A 450 -0.46 -15.25 -39.82
N PRO A 451 -0.60 -15.18 -38.46
CA PRO A 451 -0.59 -13.92 -37.78
C PRO A 451 0.71 -13.18 -38.09
N SER A 452 0.60 -11.97 -38.63
CA SER A 452 1.74 -11.10 -38.90
C SER A 452 2.61 -10.98 -37.64
N PRO A 453 3.94 -11.01 -37.76
CA PRO A 453 4.82 -10.93 -36.59
C PRO A 453 4.55 -9.59 -35.88
N LYS A 454 4.01 -9.66 -34.65
CA LYS A 454 3.81 -8.47 -33.82
C LYS A 454 5.17 -7.79 -33.65
N SER A 455 5.23 -6.47 -33.84
CA SER A 455 6.46 -5.71 -33.63
C SER A 455 6.96 -5.91 -32.18
N LEU A 456 8.28 -5.84 -31.96
CA LEU A 456 8.87 -5.94 -30.61
C LEU A 456 8.25 -4.93 -29.63
N ALA A 457 7.92 -3.73 -30.13
CA ALA A 457 7.22 -2.72 -29.37
C ALA A 457 5.82 -3.19 -28.91
N ALA A 458 5.04 -3.79 -29.80
CA ALA A 458 3.71 -4.32 -29.46
C ALA A 458 3.77 -5.47 -28.44
N VAL A 459 4.81 -6.33 -28.55
CA VAL A 459 5.03 -7.40 -27.55
C VAL A 459 5.43 -6.83 -26.19
N LYS A 460 6.27 -5.80 -26.16
CA LYS A 460 6.68 -5.11 -24.92
C LYS A 460 5.47 -4.45 -24.26
N GLU A 461 4.66 -3.75 -25.04
CA GLU A 461 3.44 -3.09 -24.56
C GLU A 461 2.43 -4.11 -24.01
N GLN A 462 2.16 -5.19 -24.73
CA GLN A 462 1.28 -6.26 -24.25
C GLN A 462 1.76 -6.89 -22.92
N ARG A 463 3.07 -7.04 -22.73
CA ARG A 463 3.66 -7.52 -21.47
C ARG A 463 3.49 -6.50 -20.35
N SER A 464 3.66 -5.22 -20.64
CA SER A 464 3.47 -4.12 -19.70
C SER A 464 2.01 -4.08 -19.22
N GLN A 465 1.05 -4.04 -20.13
CA GLN A 465 -0.37 -4.06 -19.81
C GLN A 465 -0.75 -5.31 -19.00
N LYS A 466 -0.32 -6.49 -19.43
CA LYS A 466 -0.56 -7.71 -18.65
C LYS A 466 -0.02 -7.61 -17.23
N ALA A 467 1.16 -7.03 -17.03
CA ALA A 467 1.74 -6.86 -15.71
C ALA A 467 0.95 -5.88 -14.85
N GLN A 468 0.47 -4.78 -15.42
CA GLN A 468 -0.32 -3.75 -14.74
C GLN A 468 -1.68 -4.25 -14.28
N PHE A 469 -2.39 -5.00 -15.14
CA PHE A 469 -3.74 -5.51 -14.85
C PHE A 469 -3.76 -6.85 -14.11
N THR A 470 -2.61 -7.46 -13.86
CA THR A 470 -2.55 -8.67 -13.03
C THR A 470 -2.72 -8.30 -11.56
N HIS A 471 -3.61 -8.98 -10.86
CA HIS A 471 -3.87 -8.76 -9.44
C HIS A 471 -2.72 -9.37 -8.59
N TRP A 472 -1.57 -8.69 -8.58
CA TRP A 472 -0.40 -9.17 -7.85
C TRP A 472 -0.56 -9.07 -6.34
N LEU A 473 -0.09 -10.12 -5.68
CA LEU A 473 0.30 -10.11 -4.27
C LEU A 473 1.79 -10.40 -4.21
N ALA A 474 2.57 -9.48 -3.65
CA ALA A 474 3.98 -9.66 -3.37
C ALA A 474 4.19 -9.96 -1.89
N ALA A 475 5.05 -10.91 -1.56
CA ALA A 475 5.43 -11.18 -0.18
C ALA A 475 6.94 -11.32 -0.04
N GLY A 476 7.52 -10.51 0.84
CA GLY A 476 8.94 -10.52 1.19
C GLY A 476 9.20 -11.37 2.43
N SER A 477 10.28 -12.15 2.39
CA SER A 477 10.63 -13.10 3.45
C SER A 477 12.03 -12.87 3.98
N LYS A 478 12.31 -13.46 5.12
CA LYS A 478 13.62 -13.50 5.77
C LYS A 478 14.69 -14.17 4.90
N ASP A 479 14.29 -15.03 3.94
CA ASP A 479 15.19 -15.69 3.00
C ASP A 479 15.68 -14.77 1.85
N GLY A 480 15.41 -13.47 1.89
CA GLY A 480 15.82 -12.50 0.86
C GLY A 480 15.05 -12.62 -0.47
N LYS A 481 13.94 -13.37 -0.50
CA LYS A 481 13.15 -13.59 -1.72
C LYS A 481 11.79 -12.94 -1.64
N ILE A 482 11.27 -12.54 -2.82
CA ILE A 482 9.91 -12.01 -2.95
C ILE A 482 9.12 -12.98 -3.83
N SER A 483 8.08 -13.58 -3.27
CA SER A 483 7.13 -14.38 -4.04
C SER A 483 6.02 -13.50 -4.62
N LEU A 484 5.71 -13.69 -5.91
CA LEU A 484 4.66 -12.98 -6.63
C LEU A 484 3.52 -13.95 -6.96
N TRP A 485 2.32 -13.59 -6.57
CA TRP A 485 1.11 -14.38 -6.73
C TRP A 485 0.07 -13.61 -7.52
N ASN A 486 -0.72 -14.29 -8.33
CA ASN A 486 -1.92 -13.72 -8.93
C ASN A 486 -3.12 -14.08 -8.04
N ILE A 487 -3.79 -13.06 -7.50
CA ILE A 487 -4.92 -13.21 -6.58
C ILE A 487 -6.12 -12.50 -7.20
N TYR A 488 -7.14 -13.25 -7.56
CA TYR A 488 -8.36 -12.72 -8.18
C TYR A 488 -9.25 -11.89 -7.26
#